data_d07b21c610a8310cdfabbbe565768c9e
#
_entry.id   d07b21c610a8310cdfabbbe565768c9e
#
_cell.length_a   1.000
_cell.length_b   1.000
_cell.length_c   1.000
_cell.angle_alpha   90.00
_cell.angle_beta   90.00
_cell.angle_gamma   90.00
#
_symmetry.space_group_name_H-M   'P 1'
#
loop_
_entity.id
_entity.type
_entity.pdbx_description
1 polymer ?
#
loop_
_entity_poly.entity_id
_entity_poly.type
_entity_poly.pdbx_seq_one_letter_code
_entity_poly.pdbx_strand_id
1 'polypeptide(L)'
;MGDIRKVIFEENKLEKKLCRLVGQAIGDFGMIEDGDKVMICVSGGKDSYAMLDILMKLRERAPINFEIVAVNLDQKQPNFPAEILPNYLKGLGIQFHIEEQDTYSIVKRVIPEGKTTCGLCSRLRRGILYRVADELGATKIALGHHRDDILETLMLNMFYAGKLKGMPPKLRSDDGKHIVIRPLAYVPEKLLERYAQDMNFPIIPCDLCGSQPNLQRQVMKEMLRDWEKKHPGRVENLFRSMHHIVPSHLMDGEAFDFQNLEISTELSGIAARSSGDRAIDEAELDELACGTLIQGTYNPPL
;
A
#
# COMPACT_ATOMS: atom_id res chain seq x y z
N MET A 1 -30.74 -19.71 -13.09
CA MET A 1 -29.71 -20.51 -12.37
C MET A 1 -28.30 -20.37 -12.92
N GLY A 2 -28.07 -20.18 -14.24
CA GLY A 2 -26.71 -20.01 -14.80
C GLY A 2 -26.01 -18.73 -14.38
N ASP A 3 -26.74 -17.65 -14.21
CA ASP A 3 -26.19 -16.33 -13.90
C ASP A 3 -25.65 -16.25 -12.45
N ILE A 4 -26.38 -16.80 -11.47
CA ILE A 4 -25.95 -16.80 -10.07
C ILE A 4 -24.66 -17.64 -9.87
N ARG A 5 -24.53 -18.80 -10.53
CA ARG A 5 -23.32 -19.62 -10.45
C ARG A 5 -22.10 -18.93 -11.05
N LYS A 6 -22.30 -18.13 -12.11
CA LYS A 6 -21.25 -17.36 -12.73
C LYS A 6 -20.77 -16.23 -11.82
N VAL A 7 -21.70 -15.53 -11.14
CA VAL A 7 -21.38 -14.47 -10.18
C VAL A 7 -20.57 -15.04 -9.01
N ILE A 8 -21.03 -16.10 -8.37
CA ILE A 8 -20.32 -16.77 -7.25
C ILE A 8 -18.91 -17.24 -7.68
N PHE A 9 -18.79 -17.76 -8.91
CA PHE A 9 -17.49 -18.20 -9.43
C PHE A 9 -16.50 -17.03 -9.59
N GLU A 10 -16.95 -15.90 -10.12
CA GLU A 10 -16.12 -14.71 -10.31
C GLU A 10 -15.74 -14.04 -8.96
N GLU A 11 -16.65 -14.01 -7.99
CA GLU A 11 -16.38 -13.55 -6.62
C GLU A 11 -15.29 -14.40 -5.96
N ASN A 12 -15.42 -15.72 -6.01
CA ASN A 12 -14.41 -16.65 -5.46
C ASN A 12 -13.04 -16.50 -6.17
N LYS A 13 -13.04 -16.21 -7.47
CA LYS A 13 -11.81 -15.97 -8.23
C LYS A 13 -11.13 -14.66 -7.82
N LEU A 14 -11.91 -13.60 -7.58
CA LEU A 14 -11.40 -12.32 -7.10
C LEU A 14 -10.81 -12.46 -5.69
N GLU A 15 -11.53 -13.09 -4.78
CA GLU A 15 -11.05 -13.35 -3.41
C GLU A 15 -9.72 -14.12 -3.42
N LYS A 16 -9.65 -15.23 -4.16
CA LYS A 16 -8.41 -16.02 -4.29
C LYS A 16 -7.25 -15.20 -4.84
N LYS A 17 -7.51 -14.32 -5.82
CA LYS A 17 -6.50 -13.41 -6.36
C LYS A 17 -6.02 -12.42 -5.33
N LEU A 18 -6.93 -11.82 -4.55
CA LEU A 18 -6.59 -10.88 -3.48
C LEU A 18 -5.78 -11.57 -2.37
N CYS A 19 -6.23 -12.72 -1.88
CA CYS A 19 -5.50 -13.50 -0.88
C CYS A 19 -4.08 -13.86 -1.38
N ARG A 20 -3.93 -14.23 -2.66
CA ARG A 20 -2.61 -14.52 -3.25
C ARG A 20 -1.71 -13.28 -3.25
N LEU A 21 -2.19 -12.13 -3.71
CA LEU A 21 -1.40 -10.89 -3.78
C LEU A 21 -1.00 -10.40 -2.38
N VAL A 22 -1.93 -10.46 -1.41
CA VAL A 22 -1.66 -10.08 -0.02
C VAL A 22 -0.70 -11.06 0.64
N GLY A 23 -0.92 -12.37 0.47
CA GLY A 23 -0.01 -13.40 0.98
C GLY A 23 1.39 -13.28 0.40
N GLN A 24 1.51 -12.99 -0.90
CA GLN A 24 2.79 -12.73 -1.56
C GLN A 24 3.49 -11.51 -0.95
N ALA A 25 2.81 -10.37 -0.79
CA ALA A 25 3.39 -9.19 -0.17
C ALA A 25 3.84 -9.44 1.28
N ILE A 26 3.04 -10.20 2.05
CA ILE A 26 3.41 -10.59 3.43
C ILE A 26 4.69 -11.44 3.41
N GLY A 27 4.80 -12.41 2.51
CA GLY A 27 5.97 -13.27 2.39
C GLY A 27 7.22 -12.53 1.91
N ASP A 28 7.12 -11.77 0.79
CA ASP A 28 8.24 -11.07 0.18
C ASP A 28 8.90 -10.05 1.13
N PHE A 29 8.10 -9.41 1.99
CA PHE A 29 8.60 -8.41 2.95
C PHE A 29 8.65 -8.89 4.41
N GLY A 30 8.37 -10.17 4.68
CA GLY A 30 8.36 -10.71 6.04
C GLY A 30 7.48 -9.89 6.98
N MET A 31 6.23 -9.55 6.56
CA MET A 31 5.40 -8.59 7.29
C MET A 31 4.84 -9.16 8.57
N ILE A 32 4.48 -10.44 8.58
CA ILE A 32 3.84 -11.15 9.70
C ILE A 32 4.65 -12.42 9.99
N GLU A 33 4.94 -12.66 11.27
CA GLU A 33 5.72 -13.79 11.77
C GLU A 33 4.87 -14.62 12.75
N ASP A 34 5.33 -15.83 13.06
CA ASP A 34 4.65 -16.67 14.05
C ASP A 34 4.61 -16.00 15.43
N GLY A 35 3.45 -16.03 16.08
CA GLY A 35 3.22 -15.37 17.36
C GLY A 35 2.93 -13.87 17.30
N ASP A 36 2.89 -13.25 16.12
CA ASP A 36 2.56 -11.81 16.01
C ASP A 36 1.12 -11.51 16.44
N LYS A 37 0.94 -10.34 17.04
CA LYS A 37 -0.37 -9.70 17.24
C LYS A 37 -0.50 -8.50 16.32
N VAL A 38 -1.33 -8.63 15.29
CA VAL A 38 -1.50 -7.64 14.23
C VAL A 38 -2.67 -6.72 14.54
N MET A 39 -2.38 -5.44 14.81
CA MET A 39 -3.39 -4.39 14.92
C MET A 39 -3.79 -3.90 13.55
N ILE A 40 -5.00 -4.17 13.11
CA ILE A 40 -5.54 -3.74 11.83
C ILE A 40 -6.27 -2.40 12.02
N CYS A 41 -5.77 -1.34 11.40
CA CYS A 41 -6.40 -0.02 11.45
C CYS A 41 -7.58 0.04 10.47
N VAL A 42 -8.81 0.04 10.99
CA VAL A 42 -10.05 0.06 10.21
C VAL A 42 -10.62 1.48 10.23
N SER A 43 -10.48 2.19 9.11
CA SER A 43 -10.95 3.58 8.99
C SER A 43 -12.41 3.72 8.58
N GLY A 44 -13.07 2.62 8.19
CA GLY A 44 -14.39 2.63 7.57
C GLY A 44 -14.37 2.79 6.04
N GLY A 45 -13.21 2.98 5.44
CA GLY A 45 -13.04 3.00 3.98
C GLY A 45 -12.92 1.58 3.39
N LYS A 46 -13.22 1.44 2.09
CA LYS A 46 -13.23 0.17 1.33
C LYS A 46 -11.95 -0.67 1.53
N ASP A 47 -10.79 0.00 1.52
CA ASP A 47 -9.49 -0.67 1.57
C ASP A 47 -9.23 -1.27 2.95
N SER A 48 -9.64 -0.59 4.02
CA SER A 48 -9.48 -1.08 5.39
C SER A 48 -10.39 -2.26 5.71
N TYR A 49 -11.63 -2.26 5.18
CA TYR A 49 -12.52 -3.42 5.28
C TYR A 49 -11.98 -4.61 4.49
N ALA A 50 -11.55 -4.38 3.24
CA ALA A 50 -10.97 -5.44 2.41
C ALA A 50 -9.72 -6.03 3.06
N MET A 51 -8.83 -5.19 3.62
CA MET A 51 -7.64 -5.65 4.33
C MET A 51 -8.00 -6.54 5.52
N LEU A 52 -8.96 -6.12 6.35
CA LEU A 52 -9.41 -6.89 7.50
C LEU A 52 -9.94 -8.27 7.08
N ASP A 53 -10.87 -8.30 6.13
CA ASP A 53 -11.50 -9.53 5.66
C ASP A 53 -10.47 -10.50 5.04
N ILE A 54 -9.56 -9.99 4.19
CA ILE A 54 -8.53 -10.82 3.57
C ILE A 54 -7.54 -11.36 4.61
N LEU A 55 -7.12 -10.55 5.60
CA LEU A 55 -6.21 -11.01 6.65
C LEU A 55 -6.86 -12.06 7.57
N MET A 56 -8.16 -11.95 7.85
CA MET A 56 -8.90 -12.98 8.57
C MET A 56 -8.88 -14.32 7.82
N LYS A 57 -9.16 -14.31 6.52
CA LYS A 57 -9.13 -15.50 5.66
C LYS A 57 -7.73 -16.10 5.52
N LEU A 58 -6.71 -15.25 5.45
CA LEU A 58 -5.31 -15.69 5.40
C LEU A 58 -4.90 -16.32 6.73
N ARG A 59 -5.29 -15.76 7.88
CA ARG A 59 -5.00 -16.33 9.19
C ARG A 59 -5.47 -17.79 9.32
N GLU A 60 -6.65 -18.10 8.78
CA GLU A 60 -7.20 -19.46 8.82
C GLU A 60 -6.38 -20.48 8.01
N ARG A 61 -5.60 -20.02 7.03
CA ARG A 61 -4.87 -20.85 6.05
C ARG A 61 -3.36 -20.73 6.16
N ALA A 62 -2.88 -19.80 6.99
CA ALA A 62 -1.46 -19.54 7.14
C ALA A 62 -0.73 -20.72 7.82
N PRO A 63 0.54 -20.99 7.45
CA PRO A 63 1.37 -21.97 8.13
C PRO A 63 1.91 -21.49 9.49
N ILE A 64 1.56 -20.26 9.88
CA ILE A 64 1.96 -19.58 11.11
C ILE A 64 0.73 -19.16 11.90
N ASN A 65 0.88 -19.01 13.21
CA ASN A 65 -0.18 -18.52 14.08
C ASN A 65 0.04 -17.04 14.37
N PHE A 66 -0.99 -16.22 14.17
CA PHE A 66 -0.97 -14.81 14.57
C PHE A 66 -2.36 -14.36 15.01
N GLU A 67 -2.38 -13.37 15.90
CA GLU A 67 -3.60 -12.77 16.39
C GLU A 67 -3.96 -11.53 15.58
N ILE A 68 -5.27 -11.25 15.50
CA ILE A 68 -5.80 -10.04 14.87
C ILE A 68 -6.61 -9.26 15.91
N VAL A 69 -6.36 -7.96 15.99
CA VAL A 69 -7.22 -7.00 16.67
C VAL A 69 -7.56 -5.85 15.73
N ALA A 70 -8.85 -5.60 15.51
CA ALA A 70 -9.30 -4.46 14.69
C ALA A 70 -9.35 -3.20 15.54
N VAL A 71 -8.79 -2.09 15.05
CA VAL A 71 -8.81 -0.81 15.75
C VAL A 71 -9.38 0.28 14.86
N ASN A 72 -10.35 1.01 15.37
CA ASN A 72 -10.84 2.24 14.76
C ASN A 72 -10.52 3.43 15.65
N LEU A 73 -10.11 4.54 15.05
CA LEU A 73 -9.99 5.83 15.73
C LEU A 73 -11.15 6.73 15.29
N ASP A 74 -12.11 6.93 16.18
CA ASP A 74 -13.14 7.97 16.05
C ASP A 74 -12.54 9.33 16.42
N GLN A 75 -12.37 10.17 15.43
CA GLN A 75 -11.79 11.51 15.57
C GLN A 75 -12.82 12.57 15.95
N LYS A 76 -14.07 12.18 16.21
CA LYS A 76 -15.20 13.07 16.49
C LYS A 76 -15.48 14.06 15.35
N GLN A 77 -15.36 13.58 14.11
CA GLN A 77 -15.75 14.34 12.93
C GLN A 77 -17.27 14.56 12.93
N PRO A 78 -17.75 15.72 12.46
CA PRO A 78 -19.19 15.95 12.33
C PRO A 78 -19.85 14.87 11.46
N ASN A 79 -21.03 14.41 11.91
CA ASN A 79 -21.81 13.38 11.21
C ASN A 79 -21.11 12.02 11.02
N PHE A 80 -20.06 11.73 11.79
CA PHE A 80 -19.45 10.40 11.75
C PHE A 80 -20.44 9.36 12.30
N PRO A 81 -20.77 8.32 11.51
CA PRO A 81 -21.75 7.31 11.92
C PRO A 81 -21.08 6.28 12.86
N ALA A 82 -20.94 6.64 14.13
CA ALA A 82 -20.16 5.90 15.13
C ALA A 82 -20.62 4.44 15.32
N GLU A 83 -21.87 4.12 15.01
CA GLU A 83 -22.44 2.78 15.20
C GLU A 83 -22.09 1.77 14.11
N ILE A 84 -21.73 2.23 12.90
CA ILE A 84 -21.54 1.33 11.75
C ILE A 84 -20.38 0.36 12.00
N LEU A 85 -19.20 0.87 12.35
CA LEU A 85 -18.01 0.03 12.56
C LEU A 85 -18.16 -0.92 13.74
N PRO A 86 -18.58 -0.49 14.95
CA PRO A 86 -18.77 -1.41 16.07
C PRO A 86 -19.76 -2.54 15.75
N ASN A 87 -20.87 -2.24 15.08
CA ASN A 87 -21.87 -3.24 14.70
C ASN A 87 -21.32 -4.24 13.70
N TYR A 88 -20.58 -3.77 12.69
CA TYR A 88 -19.90 -4.63 11.72
C TYR A 88 -18.87 -5.55 12.39
N LEU A 89 -18.00 -4.99 13.23
CA LEU A 89 -16.93 -5.74 13.91
C LEU A 89 -17.47 -6.77 14.91
N LYS A 90 -18.54 -6.43 15.63
CA LYS A 90 -19.29 -7.39 16.48
C LYS A 90 -19.81 -8.58 15.66
N GLY A 91 -20.37 -8.30 14.48
CA GLY A 91 -20.87 -9.33 13.57
C GLY A 91 -19.80 -10.31 13.08
N LEU A 92 -18.53 -9.88 13.01
CA LEU A 92 -17.39 -10.74 12.63
C LEU A 92 -16.86 -11.61 13.77
N GLY A 93 -17.23 -11.35 15.02
CA GLY A 93 -16.78 -12.13 16.19
C GLY A 93 -15.28 -12.01 16.48
N ILE A 94 -14.63 -10.95 16.06
CA ILE A 94 -13.20 -10.69 16.29
C ILE A 94 -12.99 -9.72 17.43
N GLN A 95 -11.77 -9.73 18.03
CA GLN A 95 -11.37 -8.71 18.98
C GLN A 95 -11.27 -7.36 18.29
N PHE A 96 -11.88 -6.33 18.88
CA PHE A 96 -11.76 -4.97 18.35
C PHE A 96 -11.72 -3.93 19.48
N HIS A 97 -11.18 -2.77 19.14
CA HIS A 97 -11.11 -1.59 20.02
C HIS A 97 -11.53 -0.34 19.23
N ILE A 98 -12.41 0.47 19.82
CA ILE A 98 -12.77 1.78 19.28
C ILE A 98 -12.12 2.83 20.18
N GLU A 99 -11.14 3.52 19.64
CA GLU A 99 -10.49 4.65 20.32
C GLU A 99 -11.24 5.93 19.97
N GLU A 100 -11.71 6.64 20.99
CA GLU A 100 -12.40 7.91 20.83
C GLU A 100 -11.51 9.07 21.26
N GLN A 101 -11.11 9.91 20.31
CA GLN A 101 -10.32 11.09 20.63
C GLN A 101 -10.60 12.25 19.68
N ASP A 102 -11.07 13.37 20.21
CA ASP A 102 -11.41 14.56 19.43
C ASP A 102 -10.15 15.24 18.86
N THR A 103 -9.63 14.64 17.79
CA THR A 103 -8.53 15.23 17.01
C THR A 103 -9.06 16.26 16.01
N TYR A 104 -10.35 16.16 15.63
CA TYR A 104 -10.95 17.06 14.67
C TYR A 104 -10.95 18.52 15.20
N SER A 105 -11.44 18.73 16.42
CA SER A 105 -11.46 20.07 17.06
C SER A 105 -10.06 20.63 17.24
N ILE A 106 -9.07 19.77 17.58
CA ILE A 106 -7.68 20.20 17.69
C ILE A 106 -7.16 20.72 16.34
N VAL A 107 -7.38 19.95 15.28
CA VAL A 107 -6.93 20.32 13.92
C VAL A 107 -7.60 21.62 13.46
N LYS A 108 -8.91 21.76 13.65
CA LYS A 108 -9.64 22.98 13.30
C LYS A 108 -9.20 24.22 14.06
N ARG A 109 -8.80 24.06 15.33
CA ARG A 109 -8.30 25.18 16.16
C ARG A 109 -6.88 25.63 15.77
N VAL A 110 -6.02 24.66 15.35
CA VAL A 110 -4.60 24.95 15.10
C VAL A 110 -4.35 25.39 13.65
N ILE A 111 -5.11 24.84 12.70
CA ILE A 111 -4.90 25.12 11.27
C ILE A 111 -5.86 26.22 10.81
N PRO A 112 -5.36 27.33 10.28
CA PRO A 112 -6.20 28.40 9.73
C PRO A 112 -7.11 27.91 8.60
N GLU A 113 -8.28 28.53 8.47
CA GLU A 113 -9.22 28.24 7.38
C GLU A 113 -8.54 28.39 6.01
N GLY A 114 -8.84 27.50 5.07
CA GLY A 114 -8.23 27.47 3.73
C GLY A 114 -6.86 26.79 3.64
N LYS A 115 -6.25 26.38 4.77
CA LYS A 115 -5.01 25.58 4.77
C LYS A 115 -5.29 24.08 4.88
N THR A 116 -4.34 23.26 4.35
CA THR A 116 -4.47 21.80 4.39
C THR A 116 -4.30 21.28 5.82
N THR A 117 -5.28 20.53 6.29
CA THR A 117 -5.31 19.95 7.64
C THR A 117 -4.62 18.58 7.73
N CYS A 118 -4.40 17.91 6.58
CA CYS A 118 -3.97 16.52 6.50
C CYS A 118 -2.64 16.22 7.23
N GLY A 119 -1.68 17.13 7.20
CA GLY A 119 -0.37 16.94 7.82
C GLY A 119 -0.45 16.83 9.35
N LEU A 120 -1.21 17.70 10.02
CA LEU A 120 -1.41 17.64 11.47
C LEU A 120 -2.30 16.46 11.84
N CYS A 121 -3.40 16.28 11.12
CA CYS A 121 -4.33 15.16 11.32
C CYS A 121 -3.61 13.80 11.27
N SER A 122 -2.77 13.57 10.26
CA SER A 122 -2.05 12.31 10.13
C SER A 122 -1.02 12.08 11.25
N ARG A 123 -0.38 13.15 11.75
CA ARG A 123 0.54 13.05 12.90
C ARG A 123 -0.18 12.69 14.20
N LEU A 124 -1.30 13.36 14.48
CA LEU A 124 -2.11 13.07 15.66
C LEU A 124 -2.64 11.63 15.63
N ARG A 125 -3.22 11.20 14.49
CA ARG A 125 -3.70 9.83 14.30
C ARG A 125 -2.60 8.80 14.54
N ARG A 126 -1.41 9.04 14.02
CA ARG A 126 -0.26 8.13 14.16
C ARG A 126 0.15 7.98 15.61
N GLY A 127 0.29 9.08 16.35
CA GLY A 127 0.63 9.05 17.76
C GLY A 127 -0.40 8.29 18.61
N ILE A 128 -1.70 8.48 18.32
CA ILE A 128 -2.77 7.75 19.01
C ILE A 128 -2.71 6.25 18.68
N LEU A 129 -2.57 5.90 17.40
CA LEU A 129 -2.50 4.50 16.98
C LEU A 129 -1.28 3.78 17.58
N TYR A 130 -0.15 4.46 17.75
CA TYR A 130 1.03 3.90 18.41
C TYR A 130 0.76 3.63 19.89
N ARG A 131 0.16 4.58 20.61
CA ARG A 131 -0.26 4.38 22.01
C ARG A 131 -1.23 3.20 22.15
N VAL A 132 -2.24 3.13 21.30
CA VAL A 132 -3.21 2.01 21.31
C VAL A 132 -2.52 0.67 20.99
N ALA A 133 -1.54 0.66 20.10
CA ALA A 133 -0.76 -0.54 19.81
C ALA A 133 0.02 -1.02 21.05
N ASP A 134 0.65 -0.11 21.80
CA ASP A 134 1.31 -0.44 23.08
C ASP A 134 0.31 -1.02 24.10
N GLU A 135 -0.83 -0.36 24.30
CA GLU A 135 -1.88 -0.76 25.24
C GLU A 135 -2.46 -2.16 24.90
N LEU A 136 -2.58 -2.48 23.62
CA LEU A 136 -3.09 -3.77 23.17
C LEU A 136 -1.99 -4.85 23.04
N GLY A 137 -0.72 -4.51 23.24
CA GLY A 137 0.42 -5.40 23.03
C GLY A 137 0.57 -5.84 21.57
N ALA A 138 0.24 -4.98 20.62
CA ALA A 138 0.37 -5.30 19.20
C ALA A 138 1.83 -5.22 18.75
N THR A 139 2.28 -6.23 18.02
CA THR A 139 3.65 -6.30 17.46
C THR A 139 3.75 -5.66 16.07
N LYS A 140 2.63 -5.64 15.34
CA LYS A 140 2.52 -5.08 13.98
C LYS A 140 1.30 -4.16 13.89
N ILE A 141 1.45 -3.06 13.15
CA ILE A 141 0.35 -2.14 12.82
C ILE A 141 0.08 -2.22 11.32
N ALA A 142 -1.07 -2.75 10.92
CA ALA A 142 -1.47 -2.91 9.53
C ALA A 142 -2.29 -1.71 9.05
N LEU A 143 -1.85 -1.08 7.95
CA LEU A 143 -2.50 0.05 7.30
C LEU A 143 -2.98 -0.34 5.90
N GLY A 144 -4.19 0.07 5.54
CA GLY A 144 -4.87 -0.28 4.28
C GLY A 144 -4.39 0.49 3.04
N HIS A 145 -3.10 0.84 2.96
CA HIS A 145 -2.53 1.44 1.75
C HIS A 145 -2.25 0.36 0.71
N HIS A 146 -2.66 0.62 -0.53
CA HIS A 146 -2.56 -0.31 -1.64
C HIS A 146 -1.50 0.13 -2.67
N ARG A 147 -1.31 -0.68 -3.74
CA ARG A 147 -0.31 -0.45 -4.80
C ARG A 147 -0.39 0.96 -5.37
N ASP A 148 -1.59 1.43 -5.69
CA ASP A 148 -1.79 2.72 -6.35
C ASP A 148 -1.43 3.88 -5.41
N ASP A 149 -1.70 3.79 -4.08
CA ASP A 149 -1.21 4.75 -3.08
C ASP A 149 0.32 4.86 -3.05
N ILE A 150 1.01 3.73 -3.20
CA ILE A 150 2.47 3.65 -3.24
C ILE A 150 2.98 4.41 -4.47
N LEU A 151 2.38 4.17 -5.63
CA LEU A 151 2.72 4.85 -6.88
C LEU A 151 2.40 6.34 -6.85
N GLU A 152 1.21 6.72 -6.38
CA GLU A 152 0.84 8.13 -6.19
C GLU A 152 1.87 8.85 -5.30
N THR A 153 2.32 8.19 -4.23
CA THR A 153 3.33 8.74 -3.33
C THR A 153 4.70 8.87 -4.00
N LEU A 154 5.11 7.90 -4.82
CA LEU A 154 6.33 7.98 -5.62
C LEU A 154 6.26 9.18 -6.56
N MET A 155 5.18 9.30 -7.35
CA MET A 155 5.01 10.40 -8.31
C MET A 155 4.98 11.77 -7.62
N LEU A 156 4.28 11.89 -6.47
CA LEU A 156 4.30 13.11 -5.68
C LEU A 156 5.71 13.51 -5.23
N ASN A 157 6.50 12.54 -4.74
CA ASN A 157 7.87 12.83 -4.34
C ASN A 157 8.77 13.20 -5.53
N MET A 158 8.62 12.53 -6.66
CA MET A 158 9.38 12.84 -7.88
C MET A 158 9.08 14.23 -8.41
N PHE A 159 7.78 14.57 -8.56
CA PHE A 159 7.38 15.84 -9.19
C PHE A 159 7.47 17.04 -8.26
N TYR A 160 7.23 16.88 -6.97
CA TYR A 160 7.12 18.02 -6.05
C TYR A 160 8.26 18.11 -5.02
N ALA A 161 8.97 17.01 -4.75
CA ALA A 161 10.06 17.00 -3.77
C ALA A 161 11.43 16.65 -4.37
N GLY A 162 11.51 16.31 -5.66
CA GLY A 162 12.76 15.91 -6.33
C GLY A 162 13.40 14.67 -5.70
N LYS A 163 12.58 13.68 -5.26
CA LYS A 163 13.07 12.50 -4.55
C LYS A 163 12.45 11.22 -5.12
N LEU A 164 13.27 10.22 -5.39
CA LEU A 164 12.83 8.85 -5.67
C LEU A 164 12.43 8.15 -4.37
N LYS A 165 11.23 8.44 -3.88
CA LYS A 165 10.75 7.92 -2.60
C LYS A 165 9.29 7.52 -2.69
N GLY A 166 9.00 6.23 -2.60
CA GLY A 166 7.65 5.70 -2.49
C GLY A 166 7.21 5.54 -1.03
N MET A 167 6.15 4.75 -0.84
CA MET A 167 5.66 4.34 0.46
C MET A 167 6.16 2.91 0.72
N PRO A 168 6.97 2.67 1.77
CA PRO A 168 7.53 1.33 2.00
C PRO A 168 6.45 0.33 2.45
N PRO A 169 6.53 -0.94 2.03
CA PRO A 169 5.57 -1.97 2.43
C PRO A 169 5.69 -2.36 3.91
N LYS A 170 6.89 -2.26 4.47
CA LYS A 170 7.19 -2.49 5.90
C LYS A 170 8.18 -1.43 6.36
N LEU A 171 7.94 -0.82 7.51
CA LEU A 171 8.86 0.16 8.10
C LEU A 171 8.79 0.15 9.61
N ARG A 172 9.86 0.60 10.24
CA ARG A 172 9.87 0.95 11.65
C ARG A 172 9.23 2.33 11.84
N SER A 173 8.42 2.49 12.87
CA SER A 173 7.84 3.78 13.27
C SER A 173 8.89 4.83 13.59
N ASP A 174 8.52 6.11 13.56
CA ASP A 174 9.44 7.23 13.82
C ASP A 174 10.04 7.19 15.24
N ASP A 175 9.31 6.61 16.20
CA ASP A 175 9.77 6.39 17.59
C ASP A 175 10.57 5.09 17.78
N GLY A 176 10.69 4.29 16.72
CA GLY A 176 11.45 3.04 16.70
C GLY A 176 10.79 1.85 17.40
N LYS A 177 9.58 2.00 17.96
CA LYS A 177 8.94 0.99 18.82
C LYS A 177 8.04 0.02 18.06
N HIS A 178 7.46 0.44 16.92
CA HIS A 178 6.46 -0.32 16.20
C HIS A 178 6.94 -0.69 14.80
N ILE A 179 6.42 -1.81 14.29
CA ILE A 179 6.55 -2.18 12.88
C ILE A 179 5.21 -1.91 12.19
N VAL A 180 5.24 -1.00 11.22
CA VAL A 180 4.08 -0.68 10.38
C VAL A 180 4.17 -1.49 9.09
N ILE A 181 3.08 -2.17 8.73
CA ILE A 181 2.99 -3.01 7.53
C ILE A 181 1.84 -2.56 6.63
N ARG A 182 1.97 -2.84 5.32
CA ARG A 182 0.97 -2.56 4.29
C ARG A 182 0.67 -3.81 3.49
N PRO A 183 -0.19 -4.70 4.02
CA PRO A 183 -0.46 -5.98 3.37
C PRO A 183 -1.04 -5.85 1.95
N LEU A 184 -1.72 -4.74 1.65
CA LEU A 184 -2.28 -4.46 0.33
C LEU A 184 -1.27 -3.89 -0.69
N ALA A 185 0.03 -3.86 -0.37
CA ALA A 185 1.07 -3.23 -1.21
C ALA A 185 1.08 -3.71 -2.68
N TYR A 186 0.72 -4.96 -2.94
CA TYR A 186 0.65 -5.54 -4.29
C TYR A 186 -0.73 -5.47 -4.93
N VAL A 187 -1.73 -4.99 -4.22
CA VAL A 187 -3.13 -5.01 -4.67
C VAL A 187 -3.48 -3.73 -5.44
N PRO A 188 -3.87 -3.83 -6.72
CA PRO A 188 -4.41 -2.70 -7.47
C PRO A 188 -5.74 -2.20 -6.88
N GLU A 189 -5.93 -0.88 -6.81
CA GLU A 189 -7.14 -0.26 -6.25
C GLU A 189 -8.43 -0.80 -6.91
N LYS A 190 -8.44 -0.97 -8.21
CA LYS A 190 -9.59 -1.48 -8.96
C LYS A 190 -10.12 -2.85 -8.49
N LEU A 191 -9.22 -3.69 -7.93
CA LEU A 191 -9.63 -4.98 -7.38
C LEU A 191 -10.29 -4.80 -6.01
N LEU A 192 -9.83 -3.84 -5.21
CA LEU A 192 -10.44 -3.49 -3.92
C LEU A 192 -11.80 -2.83 -4.10
N GLU A 193 -11.95 -1.95 -5.10
CA GLU A 193 -13.24 -1.33 -5.46
C GLU A 193 -14.28 -2.40 -5.79
N ARG A 194 -13.92 -3.36 -6.66
CA ARG A 194 -14.80 -4.46 -7.01
C ARG A 194 -15.10 -5.35 -5.80
N TYR A 195 -14.09 -5.72 -5.05
CA TYR A 195 -14.27 -6.58 -3.87
C TYR A 195 -15.17 -5.94 -2.81
N ALA A 196 -15.02 -4.65 -2.58
CA ALA A 196 -15.86 -3.92 -1.65
C ALA A 196 -17.34 -3.88 -2.08
N GLN A 197 -17.61 -3.82 -3.39
CA GLN A 197 -18.95 -3.92 -3.95
C GLN A 197 -19.51 -5.33 -3.79
N ASP A 198 -18.75 -6.37 -4.16
CA ASP A 198 -19.17 -7.77 -4.06
C ASP A 198 -19.50 -8.14 -2.59
N MET A 199 -18.71 -7.66 -1.63
CA MET A 199 -18.88 -7.91 -0.19
C MET A 199 -19.89 -6.99 0.51
N ASN A 200 -20.42 -5.97 -0.16
CA ASN A 200 -21.34 -4.99 0.40
C ASN A 200 -20.85 -4.36 1.73
N PHE A 201 -19.58 -3.98 1.82
CA PHE A 201 -19.03 -3.37 3.04
C PHE A 201 -19.79 -2.08 3.40
N PRO A 202 -20.04 -1.82 4.69
CA PRO A 202 -20.71 -0.61 5.14
C PRO A 202 -19.75 0.58 5.15
N ILE A 203 -19.39 1.07 3.94
CA ILE A 203 -18.37 2.10 3.74
C ILE A 203 -18.83 3.43 4.34
N ILE A 204 -17.97 4.03 5.16
CA ILE A 204 -18.16 5.37 5.72
C ILE A 204 -17.50 6.38 4.75
N PRO A 205 -18.21 7.42 4.32
CA PRO A 205 -17.63 8.45 3.43
C PRO A 205 -16.39 9.12 4.03
N CYS A 206 -15.39 9.42 3.20
CA CYS A 206 -14.10 9.98 3.64
C CYS A 206 -14.07 11.53 3.68
N ASP A 207 -15.15 12.20 3.31
CA ASP A 207 -15.26 13.65 3.15
C ASP A 207 -15.79 14.40 4.40
N LEU A 208 -16.02 13.68 5.49
CA LEU A 208 -16.61 14.22 6.73
C LEU A 208 -15.77 15.34 7.37
N CYS A 209 -14.46 15.39 7.12
CA CYS A 209 -13.60 16.42 7.69
C CYS A 209 -13.70 17.77 6.96
N GLY A 210 -14.41 17.85 5.82
CA GLY A 210 -14.51 19.07 5.01
C GLY A 210 -13.17 19.57 4.45
N SER A 211 -12.09 18.79 4.56
CA SER A 211 -10.85 19.10 3.88
C SER A 211 -11.00 18.79 2.39
N GLN A 212 -10.56 19.72 1.54
CA GLN A 212 -10.45 19.42 0.12
C GLN A 212 -9.56 18.19 -0.05
N PRO A 213 -9.93 17.23 -0.90
CA PRO A 213 -9.04 16.11 -1.21
C PRO A 213 -7.70 16.70 -1.65
N ASN A 214 -6.61 16.04 -1.26
CA ASN A 214 -5.26 16.45 -1.62
C ASN A 214 -5.17 16.58 -3.15
N LEU A 215 -5.30 17.82 -3.66
CA LEU A 215 -5.48 18.08 -5.08
C LEU A 215 -4.36 17.46 -5.92
N GLN A 216 -3.11 17.54 -5.40
CA GLN A 216 -1.96 16.95 -6.07
C GLN A 216 -2.02 15.41 -6.13
N ARG A 217 -2.52 14.75 -5.07
CA ARG A 217 -2.71 13.30 -5.08
C ARG A 217 -3.76 12.89 -6.10
N GLN A 218 -4.86 13.63 -6.19
CA GLN A 218 -5.90 13.38 -7.18
C GLN A 218 -5.37 13.56 -8.60
N VAL A 219 -4.56 14.59 -8.85
CA VAL A 219 -3.89 14.82 -10.14
C VAL A 219 -2.99 13.62 -10.50
N MET A 220 -2.18 13.12 -9.56
CA MET A 220 -1.35 11.92 -9.81
C MET A 220 -2.18 10.68 -10.10
N LYS A 221 -3.26 10.49 -9.37
CA LYS A 221 -4.20 9.37 -9.58
C LYS A 221 -4.83 9.41 -10.98
N GLU A 222 -5.31 10.57 -11.39
CA GLU A 222 -5.89 10.77 -12.74
C GLU A 222 -4.85 10.55 -13.83
N MET A 223 -3.63 11.09 -13.66
CA MET A 223 -2.52 10.89 -14.59
C MET A 223 -2.18 9.40 -14.76
N LEU A 224 -2.05 8.65 -13.68
CA LEU A 224 -1.75 7.21 -13.73
C LEU A 224 -2.90 6.42 -14.39
N ARG A 225 -4.16 6.77 -14.09
CA ARG A 225 -5.33 6.15 -14.71
C ARG A 225 -5.41 6.42 -16.20
N ASP A 226 -5.15 7.66 -16.62
CA ASP A 226 -5.14 8.05 -18.03
C ASP A 226 -4.00 7.37 -18.78
N TRP A 227 -2.85 7.25 -18.13
CA TRP A 227 -1.70 6.58 -18.72
C TRP A 227 -1.95 5.07 -18.88
N GLU A 228 -2.48 4.40 -17.88
CA GLU A 228 -2.88 3.00 -17.98
C GLU A 228 -3.94 2.76 -19.07
N LYS A 229 -4.89 3.69 -19.23
CA LYS A 229 -5.92 3.61 -20.27
C LYS A 229 -5.34 3.72 -21.68
N LYS A 230 -4.39 4.64 -21.89
CA LYS A 230 -3.73 4.86 -23.19
C LYS A 230 -2.68 3.80 -23.48
N HIS A 231 -2.00 3.32 -22.47
CA HIS A 231 -0.86 2.40 -22.55
C HIS A 231 -1.00 1.30 -21.50
N PRO A 232 -1.85 0.30 -21.71
CA PRO A 232 -2.09 -0.77 -20.74
C PRO A 232 -0.82 -1.49 -20.31
N GLY A 233 -0.67 -1.75 -18.99
CA GLY A 233 0.48 -2.42 -18.40
C GLY A 233 1.63 -1.48 -17.98
N ARG A 234 1.57 -0.19 -18.33
CA ARG A 234 2.65 0.75 -17.96
C ARG A 234 2.68 1.08 -16.47
N VAL A 235 1.53 1.15 -15.83
CA VAL A 235 1.44 1.35 -14.38
C VAL A 235 2.01 0.13 -13.63
N GLU A 236 1.80 -1.07 -14.17
CA GLU A 236 2.42 -2.28 -13.63
C GLU A 236 3.95 -2.26 -13.79
N ASN A 237 4.46 -1.86 -14.95
CA ASN A 237 5.90 -1.72 -15.16
C ASN A 237 6.52 -0.65 -14.24
N LEU A 238 5.84 0.47 -14.04
CA LEU A 238 6.27 1.50 -13.08
C LEU A 238 6.34 0.93 -11.65
N PHE A 239 5.37 0.12 -11.23
CA PHE A 239 5.41 -0.54 -9.94
C PHE A 239 6.56 -1.54 -9.83
N ARG A 240 6.77 -2.35 -10.87
CA ARG A 240 7.86 -3.33 -10.93
C ARG A 240 9.23 -2.66 -10.87
N SER A 241 9.41 -1.48 -11.48
CA SER A 241 10.70 -0.77 -11.44
C SER A 241 11.13 -0.40 -10.02
N MET A 242 10.19 -0.26 -9.07
CA MET A 242 10.53 -0.03 -7.66
C MET A 242 11.20 -1.23 -6.98
N HIS A 243 11.11 -2.42 -7.56
CA HIS A 243 11.76 -3.64 -7.08
C HIS A 243 13.11 -3.90 -7.76
N HIS A 244 13.42 -3.13 -8.81
CA HIS A 244 14.62 -3.34 -9.64
C HIS A 244 15.36 -2.02 -9.81
N ILE A 245 16.12 -1.65 -8.78
CA ILE A 245 16.93 -0.43 -8.78
C ILE A 245 18.35 -0.80 -9.20
N VAL A 246 18.90 -0.06 -10.17
CA VAL A 246 20.30 -0.15 -10.57
C VAL A 246 21.03 1.09 -10.06
N PRO A 247 21.66 1.04 -8.87
CA PRO A 247 22.25 2.22 -8.22
C PRO A 247 23.30 2.93 -9.09
N SER A 248 24.10 2.18 -9.83
CA SER A 248 25.13 2.71 -10.74
C SER A 248 24.57 3.54 -11.90
N HIS A 249 23.27 3.47 -12.17
CA HIS A 249 22.56 4.23 -13.22
C HIS A 249 21.71 5.38 -12.65
N LEU A 250 21.80 5.63 -11.33
CA LEU A 250 21.19 6.77 -10.65
C LEU A 250 22.31 7.70 -10.17
N MET A 251 22.03 9.00 -10.06
CA MET A 251 23.00 10.03 -9.66
C MET A 251 23.14 10.18 -8.14
N ASP A 252 22.95 9.10 -7.38
CA ASP A 252 23.01 9.11 -5.91
C ASP A 252 24.36 8.56 -5.45
N GLY A 253 25.25 9.46 -5.01
CA GLY A 253 26.60 9.11 -4.54
C GLY A 253 26.64 8.34 -3.22
N GLU A 254 25.53 8.31 -2.44
CA GLU A 254 25.41 7.45 -1.25
C GLU A 254 25.03 6.03 -1.64
N ALA A 255 24.28 5.86 -2.74
CA ALA A 255 23.86 4.56 -3.23
C ALA A 255 24.91 3.88 -4.11
N PHE A 256 25.80 4.65 -4.76
CA PHE A 256 26.87 4.13 -5.61
C PHE A 256 28.10 5.05 -5.55
N ASP A 257 29.28 4.45 -5.36
CA ASP A 257 30.56 5.17 -5.28
C ASP A 257 31.14 5.46 -6.67
N PHE A 258 30.75 6.62 -7.24
CA PHE A 258 31.26 7.08 -8.53
C PHE A 258 32.70 7.61 -8.46
N GLN A 259 33.17 8.04 -7.28
CA GLN A 259 34.49 8.69 -7.14
C GLN A 259 35.64 7.70 -7.15
N ASN A 260 35.39 6.49 -6.67
CA ASN A 260 36.41 5.45 -6.56
C ASN A 260 36.25 4.34 -7.61
N LEU A 261 35.70 4.69 -8.80
CA LEU A 261 35.63 3.74 -9.92
C LEU A 261 36.99 3.48 -10.49
N GLU A 262 37.43 2.22 -10.41
CA GLU A 262 38.69 1.74 -10.97
C GLU A 262 38.44 0.84 -12.18
N ILE A 263 39.38 0.88 -13.15
CA ILE A 263 39.37 -0.03 -14.29
C ILE A 263 39.85 -1.40 -13.79
N SER A 264 39.01 -2.43 -13.88
CA SER A 264 39.45 -3.81 -13.61
C SER A 264 40.40 -4.29 -14.70
N THR A 265 41.67 -4.52 -14.35
CA THR A 265 42.68 -5.09 -15.25
C THR A 265 42.61 -6.61 -15.39
N GLU A 266 41.76 -7.28 -14.57
CA GLU A 266 41.61 -8.73 -14.61
C GLU A 266 40.32 -9.12 -15.35
N LEU A 267 40.47 -9.77 -16.49
CA LEU A 267 39.39 -10.37 -17.30
C LEU A 267 38.62 -11.48 -16.57
N SER A 268 39.09 -11.95 -15.42
CA SER A 268 38.50 -13.01 -14.61
C SER A 268 37.28 -12.55 -13.77
N GLY A 269 37.02 -11.25 -13.63
CA GLY A 269 35.91 -10.68 -12.82
C GLY A 269 34.58 -10.53 -13.55
N ILE A 270 34.51 -10.75 -14.86
CA ILE A 270 33.31 -10.47 -15.67
C ILE A 270 32.23 -11.54 -15.51
N ALA A 271 32.54 -12.72 -15.00
CA ALA A 271 31.60 -13.85 -14.88
C ALA A 271 30.69 -13.79 -13.62
N ALA A 272 30.90 -12.86 -12.71
CA ALA A 272 30.18 -12.81 -11.42
C ALA A 272 29.19 -11.63 -11.25
N ARG A 273 28.96 -10.83 -12.30
CA ARG A 273 27.95 -9.77 -12.24
C ARG A 273 26.58 -10.35 -12.56
N SER A 274 25.67 -10.23 -11.61
CA SER A 274 24.26 -10.61 -11.73
C SER A 274 23.67 -10.06 -13.04
N SER A 275 22.77 -10.81 -13.65
CA SER A 275 22.05 -10.52 -14.91
C SER A 275 21.22 -9.22 -14.92
N GLY A 276 21.39 -8.34 -13.93
CA GLY A 276 20.71 -7.04 -13.80
C GLY A 276 21.50 -5.82 -14.30
N ASP A 277 22.83 -5.96 -14.50
CA ASP A 277 23.70 -4.81 -14.84
C ASP A 277 24.01 -4.69 -16.35
N ARG A 278 23.20 -5.27 -17.23
CA ARG A 278 23.31 -4.93 -18.65
C ARG A 278 22.84 -3.50 -18.85
N ALA A 279 23.75 -2.60 -19.19
CA ALA A 279 23.36 -1.35 -19.81
C ALA A 279 22.46 -1.69 -21.01
N ILE A 280 21.26 -1.11 -21.05
CA ILE A 280 20.43 -1.14 -22.26
C ILE A 280 21.27 -0.45 -23.32
N ASP A 281 21.62 -1.15 -24.40
CA ASP A 281 22.40 -0.52 -25.47
C ASP A 281 21.51 0.51 -26.22
N GLU A 282 22.14 1.41 -26.96
CA GLU A 282 21.41 2.47 -27.68
C GLU A 282 20.37 1.88 -28.66
N ALA A 283 20.60 0.69 -29.21
CA ALA A 283 19.69 -0.02 -30.09
C ALA A 283 18.44 -0.55 -29.33
N GLU A 284 18.61 -1.04 -28.09
CA GLU A 284 17.47 -1.40 -27.21
C GLU A 284 16.65 -0.18 -26.82
N LEU A 285 17.28 0.99 -26.61
CA LEU A 285 16.57 2.25 -26.33
C LEU A 285 15.75 2.71 -27.54
N ASP A 286 16.30 2.60 -28.74
CA ASP A 286 15.60 2.93 -29.99
C ASP A 286 14.43 1.96 -30.27
N GLU A 287 14.58 0.67 -30.00
CA GLU A 287 13.48 -0.32 -30.09
C GLU A 287 12.41 -0.07 -29.04
N LEU A 288 12.74 0.30 -27.82
CA LEU A 288 11.79 0.70 -26.79
C LEU A 288 11.05 2.00 -27.17
N ALA A 289 11.76 2.97 -27.75
CA ALA A 289 11.18 4.23 -28.24
C ALA A 289 10.24 3.99 -29.45
N CYS A 290 10.56 3.03 -30.31
CA CYS A 290 9.74 2.65 -31.46
C CYS A 290 8.52 1.77 -31.14
N GLY A 291 8.36 1.31 -29.90
CA GLY A 291 7.20 0.52 -29.48
C GLY A 291 7.18 -0.94 -29.91
N THR A 292 8.29 -1.46 -30.44
CA THR A 292 8.38 -2.79 -31.06
C THR A 292 8.58 -3.94 -30.06
N LEU A 293 9.07 -3.66 -28.83
CA LEU A 293 9.43 -4.68 -27.81
C LEU A 293 8.31 -5.09 -26.86
N ILE A 294 7.03 -4.82 -27.14
CA ILE A 294 5.95 -5.03 -26.15
C ILE A 294 5.19 -6.36 -26.33
N GLN A 295 5.66 -7.29 -27.13
CA GLN A 295 5.01 -8.61 -27.32
C GLN A 295 5.77 -9.78 -26.65
N GLY A 296 6.60 -9.54 -25.67
CA GLY A 296 7.19 -10.59 -24.87
C GLY A 296 6.20 -11.16 -23.86
N THR A 297 5.72 -12.35 -24.08
CA THR A 297 4.88 -13.14 -23.17
C THR A 297 5.63 -13.37 -21.86
N TYR A 298 5.18 -12.70 -20.80
CA TYR A 298 5.64 -12.96 -19.43
C TYR A 298 4.94 -14.21 -18.90
N ASN A 299 5.70 -15.28 -18.72
CA ASN A 299 5.32 -16.40 -17.84
C ASN A 299 5.89 -16.12 -16.45
N PRO A 300 5.07 -15.90 -15.41
CA PRO A 300 5.58 -15.84 -14.04
C PRO A 300 6.16 -17.21 -13.66
N PRO A 301 7.25 -17.26 -12.87
CA PRO A 301 7.70 -18.51 -12.27
C PRO A 301 6.57 -19.07 -11.37
N LEU A 302 6.41 -20.40 -11.43
CA LEU A 302 5.43 -21.22 -10.70
C LEU A 302 5.56 -21.08 -9.19
#